data_7cf890f39a70ef30c51446c20781f093
#
_entry.id   7cf890f39a70ef30c51446c20781f093
#
_cell.length_a   1.000
_cell.length_b   1.000
_cell.length_c   1.000
_cell.angle_alpha   90.00
_cell.angle_beta   90.00
_cell.angle_gamma   90.00
#
_symmetry.space_group_name_H-M   'P 1'
#
loop_
_entity.id
_entity.type
_entity.pdbx_description
1 polymer ?
#
loop_
_entity_poly.entity_id
_entity_poly.type
_entity_poly.pdbx_seq_one_letter_code
_entity_poly.pdbx_strand_id
1 'polypeptide(L)'
;MLRKTLLLIYLLLSSVSYTLAQDIRNSFYYSPHINEGLSQLSVRVIHQDSRGYIWLGTKNGLNRYNGKEYTVYQENPSDSLSLTNSDILSLAEEPGHALWIGTSYGLNRLCQHTNRIRRYLDDKGILRDAIQSVFVDRSGRVWVGNRRGIFLYHREEDRFYPVEIAGDGGSVSVSVIFEDSSGKFWIGTHDDGVYVCDQQMQVISHYSQRTNLALSDNAVSSIYEDHLKQIWVGCHLYGLNCVDLRNNRITHYTSKK
;
A
#
# COMPACT_ATOMS: atom_id res chain seq x y z
N MET A 1 51.84 -4.75 -31.39
CA MET A 1 51.56 -5.58 -30.20
C MET A 1 50.56 -4.94 -29.23
N LEU A 2 50.73 -3.69 -28.86
CA LEU A 2 49.89 -3.01 -27.84
C LEU A 2 48.38 -3.01 -28.13
N ARG A 3 47.96 -2.84 -29.41
CA ARG A 3 46.53 -2.82 -29.79
C ARG A 3 45.80 -4.17 -29.62
N LYS A 4 46.50 -5.27 -29.85
CA LYS A 4 45.93 -6.62 -29.67
C LYS A 4 45.76 -6.98 -28.20
N THR A 5 46.67 -6.54 -27.35
CA THR A 5 46.61 -6.75 -25.89
C THR A 5 45.50 -5.95 -25.25
N LEU A 6 45.28 -4.68 -25.68
CA LEU A 6 44.17 -3.85 -25.21
C LEU A 6 42.80 -4.43 -25.60
N LEU A 7 42.68 -4.99 -26.81
CA LEU A 7 41.43 -5.65 -27.25
C LEU A 7 41.11 -6.89 -26.45
N LEU A 8 42.12 -7.67 -26.08
CA LEU A 8 41.98 -8.87 -25.26
C LEU A 8 41.54 -8.53 -23.84
N ILE A 9 42.11 -7.46 -23.25
CA ILE A 9 41.72 -6.97 -21.93
C ILE A 9 40.27 -6.44 -21.91
N TYR A 10 39.85 -5.74 -22.97
CA TYR A 10 38.48 -5.27 -23.10
C TYR A 10 37.48 -6.41 -23.23
N LEU A 11 37.80 -7.46 -24.01
CA LEU A 11 36.97 -8.67 -24.14
C LEU A 11 36.89 -9.47 -22.83
N LEU A 12 37.98 -9.57 -22.07
CA LEU A 12 37.98 -10.22 -20.75
C LEU A 12 37.17 -9.42 -19.72
N LEU A 13 37.30 -8.09 -19.69
CA LEU A 13 36.50 -7.25 -18.78
C LEU A 13 34.99 -7.25 -19.14
N SER A 14 34.64 -7.31 -20.42
CA SER A 14 33.23 -7.42 -20.83
C SER A 14 32.63 -8.78 -20.48
N SER A 15 33.39 -9.86 -20.58
CA SER A 15 32.92 -11.22 -20.20
C SER A 15 32.71 -11.36 -18.70
N VAL A 16 33.56 -10.75 -17.86
CA VAL A 16 33.40 -10.72 -16.40
C VAL A 16 32.18 -9.91 -15.99
N SER A 17 31.90 -8.80 -16.68
CA SER A 17 30.69 -8.00 -16.42
C SER A 17 29.40 -8.74 -16.79
N TYR A 18 29.43 -9.57 -17.83
CA TYR A 18 28.27 -10.40 -18.24
C TYR A 18 27.99 -11.55 -17.28
N THR A 19 29.02 -12.19 -16.72
CA THR A 19 28.83 -13.28 -15.75
C THR A 19 28.30 -12.77 -14.41
N LEU A 20 28.76 -11.60 -13.94
CA LEU A 20 28.20 -10.98 -12.71
C LEU A 20 26.73 -10.54 -12.86
N ALA A 21 26.31 -10.17 -14.05
CA ALA A 21 24.91 -9.79 -14.30
C ALA A 21 23.94 -10.99 -14.43
N GLN A 22 24.44 -12.19 -14.76
CA GLN A 22 23.60 -13.39 -14.85
C GLN A 22 23.35 -14.06 -13.49
N ASP A 23 24.27 -13.97 -12.54
CA ASP A 23 24.10 -14.58 -11.22
C ASP A 23 23.04 -13.90 -10.34
N ILE A 24 22.70 -12.64 -10.62
CA ILE A 24 21.67 -11.92 -9.89
C ILE A 24 20.24 -12.35 -10.34
N ARG A 25 20.08 -12.91 -11.55
CA ARG A 25 18.76 -13.25 -12.09
C ARG A 25 18.16 -14.56 -11.57
N ASN A 26 18.93 -15.43 -10.95
CA ASN A 26 18.50 -16.78 -10.54
C ASN A 26 18.67 -17.09 -9.05
N SER A 27 19.02 -16.13 -8.22
CA SER A 27 19.07 -16.36 -6.78
C SER A 27 17.68 -16.24 -6.17
N PHE A 28 16.86 -17.29 -6.33
CA PHE A 28 15.76 -17.51 -5.42
C PHE A 28 16.35 -17.89 -4.07
N TYR A 29 16.45 -16.94 -3.16
CA TYR A 29 16.78 -17.23 -1.77
C TYR A 29 15.58 -17.93 -1.13
N TYR A 30 15.50 -19.26 -1.29
CA TYR A 30 14.64 -20.08 -0.48
C TYR A 30 15.33 -20.24 0.89
N SER A 31 14.88 -19.49 1.87
CA SER A 31 15.24 -19.76 3.27
C SER A 31 14.13 -20.61 3.89
N PRO A 32 14.38 -21.90 4.16
CA PRO A 32 13.37 -22.76 4.78
C PRO A 32 12.88 -22.23 6.13
N HIS A 33 13.69 -21.43 6.82
CA HIS A 33 13.38 -20.85 8.13
C HIS A 33 12.48 -19.60 8.08
N ILE A 34 12.36 -18.91 6.92
CA ILE A 34 11.49 -17.72 6.81
C ILE A 34 10.02 -18.09 6.98
N ASN A 35 9.63 -19.31 6.63
CA ASN A 35 8.24 -19.78 6.74
C ASN A 35 7.89 -20.36 8.11
N GLU A 36 8.88 -20.65 8.95
CA GLU A 36 8.65 -21.17 10.30
C GLU A 36 8.20 -20.04 11.22
N GLY A 37 6.94 -20.09 11.63
CA GLY A 37 6.33 -19.10 12.52
C GLY A 37 5.46 -18.04 11.84
N LEU A 38 5.43 -17.98 10.51
CA LEU A 38 4.47 -17.15 9.79
C LEU A 38 3.06 -17.73 9.91
N SER A 39 2.08 -16.90 10.31
CA SER A 39 0.70 -17.35 10.57
C SER A 39 -0.01 -17.91 9.35
N GLN A 40 0.36 -17.46 8.14
CA GLN A 40 -0.11 -17.96 6.84
C GLN A 40 0.83 -17.54 5.72
N LEU A 41 1.00 -18.39 4.69
CA LEU A 41 1.94 -18.16 3.58
C LEU A 41 1.50 -17.06 2.59
N SER A 42 0.19 -16.76 2.51
CA SER A 42 -0.32 -15.71 1.63
C SER A 42 -0.23 -14.35 2.32
N VAL A 43 0.83 -13.62 2.04
CA VAL A 43 1.02 -12.24 2.52
C VAL A 43 0.31 -11.27 1.58
N ARG A 44 -0.55 -10.40 2.13
CA ARG A 44 -1.31 -9.39 1.39
C ARG A 44 -0.69 -8.02 1.45
N VAL A 45 -0.10 -7.67 2.60
CA VAL A 45 0.54 -6.37 2.81
C VAL A 45 1.85 -6.55 3.57
N ILE A 46 2.84 -5.78 3.17
CA ILE A 46 4.18 -5.74 3.78
C ILE A 46 4.49 -4.29 4.13
N HIS A 47 4.99 -4.08 5.33
CA HIS A 47 5.43 -2.77 5.80
C HIS A 47 6.71 -2.92 6.63
N GLN A 48 7.70 -2.07 6.38
CA GLN A 48 8.86 -1.94 7.26
C GLN A 48 8.67 -0.72 8.14
N ASP A 49 8.69 -0.93 9.46
CA ASP A 49 8.54 0.19 10.39
C ASP A 49 9.86 0.97 10.59
N SER A 50 9.76 2.15 11.19
CA SER A 50 10.90 3.05 11.45
C SER A 50 11.99 2.44 12.35
N ARG A 51 11.68 1.34 13.04
CA ARG A 51 12.63 0.57 13.89
C ARG A 51 13.27 -0.60 13.15
N GLY A 52 12.90 -0.80 11.87
CA GLY A 52 13.44 -1.86 11.01
C GLY A 52 12.73 -3.21 11.10
N TYR A 53 11.64 -3.35 11.90
CA TYR A 53 10.81 -4.55 11.88
C TYR A 53 10.03 -4.66 10.58
N ILE A 54 9.91 -5.88 10.06
CA ILE A 54 9.07 -6.18 8.91
C ILE A 54 7.71 -6.68 9.41
N TRP A 55 6.65 -6.01 9.00
CA TRP A 55 5.28 -6.38 9.29
C TRP A 55 4.65 -7.04 8.08
N LEU A 56 4.07 -8.22 8.28
CA LEU A 56 3.46 -9.04 7.23
C LEU A 56 2.00 -9.30 7.60
N GLY A 57 1.09 -8.68 6.85
CA GLY A 57 -0.35 -8.92 6.99
C GLY A 57 -0.79 -10.10 6.16
N THR A 58 -1.46 -11.06 6.78
CA THR A 58 -2.00 -12.28 6.16
C THR A 58 -3.49 -12.41 6.43
N LYS A 59 -4.14 -13.44 5.89
CA LYS A 59 -5.53 -13.79 6.24
C LYS A 59 -5.68 -14.35 7.65
N ASN A 60 -4.59 -14.73 8.30
CA ASN A 60 -4.60 -15.38 9.62
C ASN A 60 -3.73 -14.65 10.64
N GLY A 61 -3.67 -13.35 10.56
CA GLY A 61 -3.00 -12.49 11.53
C GLY A 61 -1.95 -11.57 10.94
N LEU A 62 -1.51 -10.66 11.80
CA LEU A 62 -0.39 -9.76 11.57
C LEU A 62 0.87 -10.37 12.17
N ASN A 63 1.94 -10.43 11.41
CA ASN A 63 3.21 -11.00 11.80
C ASN A 63 4.26 -9.90 11.84
N ARG A 64 4.98 -9.76 12.97
CA ARG A 64 6.14 -8.90 13.10
C ARG A 64 7.41 -9.74 13.06
N TYR A 65 8.27 -9.49 12.09
CA TYR A 65 9.55 -10.15 11.95
C TYR A 65 10.70 -9.24 12.41
N ASN A 66 11.56 -9.75 13.27
CA ASN A 66 12.70 -9.01 13.84
C ASN A 66 14.06 -9.36 13.21
N GLY A 67 14.07 -10.11 12.10
CA GLY A 67 15.27 -10.66 11.46
C GLY A 67 15.58 -12.10 11.88
N LYS A 68 14.92 -12.62 12.94
CA LYS A 68 15.17 -13.96 13.48
C LYS A 68 13.89 -14.77 13.70
N GLU A 69 12.88 -14.14 14.28
CA GLU A 69 11.64 -14.82 14.68
C GLU A 69 10.41 -13.95 14.43
N TYR A 70 9.24 -14.57 14.41
CA TYR A 70 7.95 -13.92 14.24
C TYR A 70 7.23 -13.75 15.57
N THR A 71 6.62 -12.57 15.77
CA THR A 71 5.56 -12.37 16.77
C THR A 71 4.25 -12.26 16.01
N VAL A 72 3.27 -13.10 16.36
CA VAL A 72 1.97 -13.16 15.68
C VAL A 72 0.90 -12.48 16.52
N TYR A 73 0.10 -11.62 15.88
CA TYR A 73 -1.07 -10.94 16.45
C TYR A 73 -2.31 -11.45 15.72
N GLN A 74 -3.29 -11.93 16.46
CA GLN A 74 -4.55 -12.46 15.94
C GLN A 74 -5.74 -11.93 16.72
N GLU A 75 -6.93 -12.13 16.16
CA GLU A 75 -8.19 -11.94 16.86
C GLU A 75 -8.33 -12.94 18.00
N ASN A 76 -8.73 -12.44 19.17
CA ASN A 76 -9.19 -13.25 20.28
C ASN A 76 -10.46 -12.62 20.86
N PRO A 77 -11.63 -13.23 20.70
CA PRO A 77 -12.89 -12.68 21.20
C PRO A 77 -12.93 -12.45 22.70
N SER A 78 -12.13 -13.21 23.46
CA SER A 78 -12.04 -13.09 24.93
C SER A 78 -11.04 -12.02 25.40
N ASP A 79 -10.28 -11.42 24.47
CA ASP A 79 -9.28 -10.39 24.77
C ASP A 79 -9.56 -9.11 24.00
N SER A 80 -10.00 -8.08 24.71
CA SER A 80 -10.29 -6.77 24.13
C SER A 80 -9.05 -6.01 23.60
N LEU A 81 -7.85 -6.48 23.94
CA LEU A 81 -6.57 -5.93 23.49
C LEU A 81 -5.99 -6.68 22.28
N SER A 82 -6.70 -7.66 21.74
CA SER A 82 -6.35 -8.36 20.50
C SER A 82 -6.90 -7.64 19.26
N LEU A 83 -6.58 -8.12 18.05
CA LEU A 83 -7.12 -7.57 16.80
C LEU A 83 -8.65 -7.72 16.72
N THR A 84 -9.29 -6.84 15.95
CA THR A 84 -10.73 -6.93 15.63
C THR A 84 -11.04 -8.10 14.71
N ASN A 85 -10.08 -8.45 13.85
CA ASN A 85 -10.16 -9.58 12.93
C ASN A 85 -8.75 -9.98 12.47
N SER A 86 -8.56 -11.27 12.16
CA SER A 86 -7.25 -11.80 11.75
C SER A 86 -6.93 -11.57 10.26
N ASP A 87 -7.89 -11.21 9.41
CA ASP A 87 -7.65 -10.95 7.99
C ASP A 87 -7.16 -9.50 7.78
N ILE A 88 -5.84 -9.34 7.60
CA ILE A 88 -5.18 -8.04 7.51
C ILE A 88 -5.20 -7.54 6.06
N LEU A 89 -5.70 -6.33 5.84
CA LEU A 89 -5.84 -5.73 4.53
C LEU A 89 -4.86 -4.60 4.25
N SER A 90 -4.58 -3.77 5.26
CA SER A 90 -3.75 -2.57 5.11
C SER A 90 -2.96 -2.25 6.37
N LEU A 91 -1.79 -1.62 6.18
CA LEU A 91 -0.89 -1.20 7.26
C LEU A 91 -0.36 0.20 6.96
N ALA A 92 -0.27 1.03 7.98
CA ALA A 92 0.44 2.30 7.91
C ALA A 92 1.07 2.64 9.27
N GLU A 93 2.32 3.09 9.27
CA GLU A 93 2.99 3.54 10.47
C GLU A 93 2.77 5.03 10.68
N GLU A 94 2.44 5.40 11.89
CA GLU A 94 2.59 6.73 12.44
C GLU A 94 3.92 6.76 13.20
N PRO A 95 5.01 7.29 12.59
CA PRO A 95 6.36 7.11 13.12
C PRO A 95 6.50 7.54 14.58
N GLY A 96 7.11 6.67 15.41
CA GLY A 96 7.29 6.92 16.85
C GLY A 96 6.04 6.80 17.71
N HIS A 97 4.87 6.52 17.14
CA HIS A 97 3.60 6.44 17.87
C HIS A 97 2.92 5.07 17.75
N ALA A 98 2.52 4.67 16.56
CA ALA A 98 1.69 3.49 16.38
C ALA A 98 1.79 2.88 14.98
N LEU A 99 1.43 1.61 14.88
CA LEU A 99 1.08 0.96 13.62
C LEU A 99 -0.45 0.87 13.54
N TRP A 100 -1.01 1.44 12.48
CA TRP A 100 -2.41 1.34 12.14
C TRP A 100 -2.65 0.10 11.28
N ILE A 101 -3.68 -0.67 11.60
CA ILE A 101 -3.94 -1.99 11.03
C ILE A 101 -5.38 -2.05 10.56
N GLY A 102 -5.58 -2.02 9.26
CA GLY A 102 -6.88 -2.26 8.64
C GLY A 102 -7.12 -3.75 8.46
N THR A 103 -8.27 -4.23 8.90
CA THR A 103 -8.68 -5.62 8.78
C THR A 103 -9.95 -5.77 7.96
N SER A 104 -10.38 -6.99 7.66
CA SER A 104 -11.66 -7.24 6.99
C SER A 104 -12.88 -6.86 7.87
N TYR A 105 -12.66 -6.59 9.15
CA TYR A 105 -13.68 -6.10 10.07
C TYR A 105 -13.08 -5.18 11.13
N GLY A 106 -12.97 -3.90 10.80
CA GLY A 106 -12.54 -2.86 11.72
C GLY A 106 -11.09 -2.43 11.59
N LEU A 107 -10.81 -1.34 12.28
CA LEU A 107 -9.50 -0.69 12.37
C LEU A 107 -8.89 -0.92 13.74
N ASN A 108 -7.57 -1.12 13.77
CA ASN A 108 -6.81 -1.29 15.00
C ASN A 108 -5.61 -0.34 15.01
N ARG A 109 -5.21 0.07 16.21
CA ARG A 109 -4.01 0.85 16.46
C ARG A 109 -3.13 0.12 17.45
N LEU A 110 -1.96 -0.36 17.00
CA LEU A 110 -0.96 -0.98 17.85
C LEU A 110 0.01 0.09 18.34
N CYS A 111 0.00 0.37 19.64
CA CYS A 111 0.99 1.24 20.27
C CYS A 111 2.35 0.53 20.29
N GLN A 112 3.34 1.09 19.60
CA GLN A 112 4.66 0.46 19.44
C GLN A 112 5.49 0.42 20.74
N HIS A 113 5.19 1.30 21.71
CA HIS A 113 5.89 1.33 23.01
C HIS A 113 5.34 0.33 24.01
N THR A 114 3.99 0.20 24.08
CA THR A 114 3.33 -0.64 25.08
C THR A 114 2.92 -2.00 24.53
N ASN A 115 3.01 -2.18 23.21
CA ASN A 115 2.53 -3.38 22.48
C ASN A 115 1.03 -3.66 22.71
N ARG A 116 0.24 -2.63 23.04
CA ARG A 116 -1.20 -2.73 23.25
C ARG A 116 -1.96 -2.34 22.00
N ILE A 117 -3.00 -3.11 21.70
CA ILE A 117 -3.90 -2.85 20.58
C ILE A 117 -5.13 -2.12 21.11
N ARG A 118 -5.49 -1.03 20.43
CA ARG A 118 -6.78 -0.36 20.57
C ARG A 118 -7.62 -0.64 19.34
N ARG A 119 -8.87 -1.05 19.55
CA ARG A 119 -9.86 -1.30 18.50
C ARG A 119 -10.68 -0.04 18.24
N TYR A 120 -10.92 0.26 16.98
CA TYR A 120 -11.82 1.31 16.52
C TYR A 120 -13.01 0.65 15.83
N LEU A 121 -14.08 0.50 16.59
CA LEU A 121 -15.37 -0.03 16.16
C LEU A 121 -16.40 1.02 16.59
N ASP A 122 -16.61 2.05 15.78
CA ASP A 122 -17.49 3.15 16.12
C ASP A 122 -18.96 2.72 16.22
N ASP A 123 -19.76 3.45 17.01
CA ASP A 123 -21.15 3.15 17.26
C ASP A 123 -22.02 3.30 15.99
N LYS A 124 -21.58 4.11 15.02
CA LYS A 124 -22.25 4.30 13.73
C LYS A 124 -21.94 3.20 12.73
N GLY A 125 -21.04 2.27 13.06
CA GLY A 125 -20.63 1.14 12.22
C GLY A 125 -19.80 1.53 11.00
N ILE A 126 -19.28 2.77 10.94
CA ILE A 126 -18.48 3.28 9.83
C ILE A 126 -17.18 2.48 9.69
N LEU A 127 -16.54 2.21 10.82
CA LEU A 127 -15.30 1.43 10.89
C LEU A 127 -15.53 -0.07 11.14
N ARG A 128 -16.79 -0.54 11.21
CA ARG A 128 -17.14 -1.98 11.26
C ARG A 128 -17.24 -2.60 9.87
N ASP A 129 -16.41 -2.14 8.96
CA ASP A 129 -16.32 -2.60 7.58
C ASP A 129 -14.87 -3.01 7.26
N ALA A 130 -14.65 -3.59 6.09
CA ALA A 130 -13.31 -3.89 5.60
C ALA A 130 -12.53 -2.58 5.38
N ILE A 131 -11.44 -2.40 6.12
CA ILE A 131 -10.56 -1.23 6.01
C ILE A 131 -9.52 -1.52 4.92
N GLN A 132 -9.85 -1.15 3.70
CA GLN A 132 -9.05 -1.43 2.51
C GLN A 132 -7.75 -0.63 2.46
N SER A 133 -7.78 0.61 2.95
CA SER A 133 -6.63 1.49 2.97
C SER A 133 -6.50 2.19 4.32
N VAL A 134 -5.30 2.12 4.89
CA VAL A 134 -4.86 3.02 5.94
C VAL A 134 -3.64 3.75 5.39
N PHE A 135 -3.62 5.06 5.55
CA PHE A 135 -2.56 5.91 5.02
C PHE A 135 -2.17 7.01 6.02
N VAL A 136 -0.88 7.24 6.19
CA VAL A 136 -0.34 8.37 6.96
C VAL A 136 0.33 9.31 5.98
N ASP A 137 -0.21 10.53 5.86
CA ASP A 137 0.33 11.52 4.94
C ASP A 137 1.61 12.19 5.50
N ARG A 138 2.28 12.98 4.67
CA ARG A 138 3.53 13.66 5.04
C ARG A 138 3.37 14.66 6.18
N SER A 139 2.14 15.11 6.46
CA SER A 139 1.82 15.98 7.60
C SER A 139 1.53 15.18 8.88
N GLY A 140 1.58 13.85 8.82
CA GLY A 140 1.28 12.94 9.93
C GLY A 140 -0.21 12.75 10.20
N ARG A 141 -1.09 13.15 9.26
CA ARG A 141 -2.53 12.89 9.36
C ARG A 141 -2.80 11.45 8.96
N VAL A 142 -3.70 10.79 9.69
CA VAL A 142 -4.08 9.40 9.44
C VAL A 142 -5.40 9.34 8.70
N TRP A 143 -5.39 8.72 7.54
CA TRP A 143 -6.52 8.54 6.65
C TRP A 143 -6.94 7.08 6.57
N VAL A 144 -8.23 6.85 6.49
CA VAL A 144 -8.81 5.50 6.36
C VAL A 144 -9.78 5.49 5.18
N GLY A 145 -9.63 4.50 4.32
CA GLY A 145 -10.51 4.24 3.19
C GLY A 145 -11.24 2.92 3.32
N ASN A 146 -12.54 2.93 3.09
CA ASN A 146 -13.38 1.74 3.01
C ASN A 146 -14.49 1.91 1.95
N ARG A 147 -15.44 0.97 1.87
CA ARG A 147 -16.55 1.05 0.91
C ARG A 147 -17.53 2.21 1.15
N ARG A 148 -17.48 2.82 2.33
CA ARG A 148 -18.37 3.94 2.70
C ARG A 148 -17.73 5.31 2.50
N GLY A 149 -16.43 5.37 2.16
CA GLY A 149 -15.74 6.61 1.88
C GLY A 149 -14.35 6.71 2.48
N ILE A 150 -13.91 7.94 2.65
CA ILE A 150 -12.64 8.30 3.25
C ILE A 150 -12.89 8.99 4.60
N PHE A 151 -12.03 8.70 5.56
CA PHE A 151 -12.16 9.21 6.93
C PHE A 151 -10.81 9.74 7.42
N LEU A 152 -10.84 10.85 8.13
CA LEU A 152 -9.68 11.48 8.76
C LEU A 152 -9.72 11.29 10.28
N TYR A 153 -8.59 10.90 10.85
CA TYR A 153 -8.41 10.77 12.29
C TYR A 153 -8.22 12.12 12.97
N HIS A 154 -9.05 12.43 13.94
CA HIS A 154 -8.91 13.56 14.83
C HIS A 154 -8.28 13.12 16.15
N ARG A 155 -7.02 13.48 16.34
CA ARG A 155 -6.18 12.99 17.44
C ARG A 155 -6.69 13.40 18.81
N GLU A 156 -7.16 14.65 18.96
CA GLU A 156 -7.65 15.19 20.22
C GLU A 156 -8.91 14.47 20.72
N GLU A 157 -9.78 14.08 19.80
CA GLU A 157 -11.02 13.41 20.10
C GLU A 157 -10.88 11.88 20.04
N ASP A 158 -9.75 11.39 19.51
CA ASP A 158 -9.44 9.98 19.25
C ASP A 158 -10.55 9.28 18.44
N ARG A 159 -11.01 9.95 17.37
CA ARG A 159 -12.12 9.54 16.48
C ARG A 159 -11.83 9.81 15.02
N PHE A 160 -12.55 9.09 14.16
CA PHE A 160 -12.55 9.29 12.73
C PHE A 160 -13.81 10.03 12.27
N TYR A 161 -13.63 11.01 11.38
CA TYR A 161 -14.70 11.76 10.77
C TYR A 161 -14.70 11.56 9.25
N PRO A 162 -15.89 11.46 8.63
CA PRO A 162 -15.98 11.36 7.18
C PRO A 162 -15.46 12.65 6.53
N VAL A 163 -14.75 12.47 5.42
CA VAL A 163 -14.29 13.56 4.56
C VAL A 163 -14.99 13.40 3.21
N GLU A 164 -15.69 14.44 2.78
CA GLU A 164 -16.33 14.47 1.48
C GLU A 164 -15.27 14.75 0.40
N ILE A 165 -15.26 13.92 -0.63
CA ILE A 165 -14.57 14.23 -1.87
C ILE A 165 -15.53 15.09 -2.68
N ALA A 166 -15.24 16.40 -2.77
CA ALA A 166 -16.16 17.35 -3.40
C ALA A 166 -16.31 17.03 -4.90
N GLY A 167 -17.55 16.92 -5.35
CA GLY A 167 -17.89 16.78 -6.76
C GLY A 167 -19.20 16.04 -7.05
N ASP A 168 -19.46 14.91 -6.42
CA ASP A 168 -20.55 14.02 -6.86
C ASP A 168 -21.62 13.73 -5.80
N GLY A 169 -21.52 14.29 -4.58
CA GLY A 169 -22.53 14.08 -3.53
C GLY A 169 -22.74 12.61 -3.11
N GLY A 170 -21.91 11.70 -3.60
CA GLY A 170 -21.96 10.27 -3.35
C GLY A 170 -20.81 9.76 -2.46
N SER A 171 -21.06 8.66 -1.78
CA SER A 171 -20.02 7.94 -1.04
C SER A 171 -19.13 7.18 -2.02
N VAL A 172 -17.84 7.51 -2.07
CA VAL A 172 -16.85 6.85 -2.93
C VAL A 172 -16.33 5.59 -2.25
N SER A 173 -16.44 4.43 -2.92
CA SER A 173 -15.92 3.15 -2.40
C SER A 173 -14.40 3.09 -2.55
N VAL A 174 -13.66 3.45 -1.51
CA VAL A 174 -12.21 3.63 -1.54
C VAL A 174 -11.48 2.29 -1.40
N SER A 175 -10.54 2.04 -2.31
CA SER A 175 -9.63 0.87 -2.28
C SER A 175 -8.21 1.23 -1.85
N VAL A 176 -7.70 2.39 -2.26
CA VAL A 176 -6.34 2.84 -1.94
C VAL A 176 -6.27 4.36 -1.83
N ILE A 177 -5.47 4.85 -0.89
CA ILE A 177 -5.13 6.26 -0.69
C ILE A 177 -3.63 6.42 -0.86
N PHE A 178 -3.20 7.39 -1.64
CA PHE A 178 -1.80 7.68 -1.89
C PHE A 178 -1.59 9.20 -2.00
N GLU A 179 -0.47 9.73 -1.49
CA GLU A 179 -0.05 11.13 -1.66
C GLU A 179 1.19 11.18 -2.55
N ASP A 180 1.11 11.87 -3.68
CA ASP A 180 2.23 12.03 -4.58
C ASP A 180 3.28 13.04 -4.05
N SER A 181 4.43 13.11 -4.71
CA SER A 181 5.51 14.02 -4.29
C SER A 181 5.18 15.50 -4.39
N SER A 182 4.11 15.87 -5.10
CA SER A 182 3.59 17.23 -5.18
C SER A 182 2.56 17.55 -4.09
N GLY A 183 2.20 16.57 -3.25
CA GLY A 183 1.22 16.71 -2.18
C GLY A 183 -0.22 16.54 -2.62
N LYS A 184 -0.48 16.00 -3.81
CA LYS A 184 -1.83 15.65 -4.26
C LYS A 184 -2.22 14.28 -3.76
N PHE A 185 -3.49 14.12 -3.36
CA PHE A 185 -4.05 12.84 -2.99
C PHE A 185 -4.60 12.12 -4.22
N TRP A 186 -4.23 10.87 -4.37
CA TRP A 186 -4.72 9.94 -5.37
C TRP A 186 -5.59 8.90 -4.66
N ILE A 187 -6.88 8.94 -4.94
CA ILE A 187 -7.88 8.07 -4.29
C ILE A 187 -8.36 7.05 -5.30
N GLY A 188 -7.87 5.84 -5.18
CA GLY A 188 -8.33 4.70 -5.98
C GLY A 188 -9.63 4.15 -5.43
N THR A 189 -10.51 3.72 -6.34
CA THR A 189 -11.84 3.23 -6.00
C THR A 189 -12.05 1.80 -6.50
N HIS A 190 -13.11 1.14 -6.01
CA HIS A 190 -13.46 -0.21 -6.45
C HIS A 190 -14.14 -0.26 -7.82
N ASP A 191 -14.75 0.85 -8.27
CA ASP A 191 -15.66 0.85 -9.42
C ASP A 191 -15.68 2.14 -10.26
N ASP A 192 -14.98 3.18 -9.82
CA ASP A 192 -15.01 4.50 -10.48
C ASP A 192 -13.62 5.10 -10.76
N GLY A 193 -12.58 4.29 -10.82
CA GLY A 193 -11.22 4.71 -11.18
C GLY A 193 -10.51 5.48 -10.07
N VAL A 194 -9.85 6.58 -10.43
CA VAL A 194 -8.99 7.36 -9.53
C VAL A 194 -9.42 8.82 -9.49
N TYR A 195 -9.70 9.33 -8.32
CA TYR A 195 -9.83 10.77 -8.07
C TYR A 195 -8.51 11.35 -7.63
N VAL A 196 -8.13 12.48 -8.20
CA VAL A 196 -6.97 13.26 -7.78
C VAL A 196 -7.47 14.51 -7.08
N CYS A 197 -7.07 14.69 -5.83
CA CYS A 197 -7.53 15.79 -4.98
C CYS A 197 -6.36 16.65 -4.50
N ASP A 198 -6.66 17.89 -4.16
CA ASP A 198 -5.74 18.75 -3.42
C ASP A 198 -5.69 18.41 -1.92
N GLN A 199 -4.94 19.21 -1.16
CA GLN A 199 -4.79 19.05 0.31
C GLN A 199 -6.11 19.29 1.09
N GLN A 200 -7.09 19.94 0.47
CA GLN A 200 -8.44 20.22 1.00
C GLN A 200 -9.48 19.20 0.51
N MET A 201 -9.02 18.12 -0.16
CA MET A 201 -9.85 17.07 -0.76
C MET A 201 -10.80 17.58 -1.86
N GLN A 202 -10.47 18.72 -2.52
CA GLN A 202 -11.17 19.17 -3.71
C GLN A 202 -10.66 18.39 -4.92
N VAL A 203 -11.58 17.86 -5.73
CA VAL A 203 -11.23 17.09 -6.93
C VAL A 203 -10.60 17.99 -7.99
N ILE A 204 -9.37 17.67 -8.38
CA ILE A 204 -8.62 18.34 -9.45
C ILE A 204 -8.80 17.60 -10.78
N SER A 205 -8.80 16.26 -10.72
CA SER A 205 -8.88 15.39 -11.89
C SER A 205 -9.55 14.06 -11.52
N HIS A 206 -10.16 13.43 -12.51
CA HIS A 206 -10.73 12.09 -12.40
C HIS A 206 -10.30 11.24 -13.59
N TYR A 207 -9.76 10.07 -13.33
CA TYR A 207 -9.33 9.09 -14.33
C TYR A 207 -10.18 7.83 -14.20
N SER A 208 -10.91 7.48 -15.24
CA SER A 208 -11.73 6.27 -15.31
C SER A 208 -11.73 5.70 -16.73
N GLN A 209 -12.37 4.59 -16.98
CA GLN A 209 -12.56 4.05 -18.33
C GLN A 209 -13.35 4.99 -19.26
N ARG A 210 -14.07 5.96 -18.69
CA ARG A 210 -14.97 6.89 -19.43
C ARG A 210 -14.35 8.26 -19.67
N THR A 211 -13.19 8.53 -19.12
CA THR A 211 -12.50 9.83 -19.28
C THR A 211 -11.64 9.85 -20.54
N ASN A 212 -11.27 11.04 -21.03
CA ASN A 212 -10.40 11.21 -22.20
C ASN A 212 -9.03 10.54 -22.02
N LEU A 213 -8.49 10.57 -20.80
CA LEU A 213 -7.32 9.80 -20.38
C LEU A 213 -7.84 8.57 -19.64
N ALA A 214 -8.28 7.58 -20.41
CA ALA A 214 -8.93 6.41 -19.87
C ALA A 214 -7.96 5.48 -19.14
N LEU A 215 -8.40 4.92 -18.01
CA LEU A 215 -7.75 3.76 -17.38
C LEU A 215 -8.18 2.46 -18.08
N SER A 216 -7.39 1.41 -17.94
CA SER A 216 -7.74 0.08 -18.44
C SER A 216 -8.91 -0.57 -17.68
N ASP A 217 -9.11 -0.18 -16.42
CA ASP A 217 -10.20 -0.65 -15.55
C ASP A 217 -10.51 0.41 -14.48
N ASN A 218 -11.75 0.44 -14.00
CA ASN A 218 -12.17 1.31 -12.91
C ASN A 218 -11.87 0.73 -11.51
N ALA A 219 -11.68 -0.59 -11.40
CA ALA A 219 -11.36 -1.24 -10.14
C ALA A 219 -9.86 -1.12 -9.83
N VAL A 220 -9.49 -0.14 -9.03
CA VAL A 220 -8.11 0.17 -8.68
C VAL A 220 -7.68 -0.65 -7.46
N SER A 221 -6.50 -1.27 -7.55
CA SER A 221 -5.91 -2.08 -6.47
C SER A 221 -4.70 -1.44 -5.80
N SER A 222 -3.94 -0.62 -6.54
CA SER A 222 -2.71 0.00 -6.03
C SER A 222 -2.37 1.27 -6.80
N ILE A 223 -1.68 2.20 -6.13
CA ILE A 223 -1.16 3.43 -6.72
C ILE A 223 0.25 3.64 -6.19
N TYR A 224 1.17 4.05 -7.06
CA TYR A 224 2.56 4.31 -6.72
C TYR A 224 3.15 5.41 -7.62
N GLU A 225 4.01 6.26 -7.08
CA GLU A 225 4.80 7.24 -7.84
C GLU A 225 6.24 6.74 -7.99
N ASP A 226 6.76 6.71 -9.23
CA ASP A 226 8.13 6.32 -9.48
C ASP A 226 9.12 7.50 -9.36
N HIS A 227 10.41 7.21 -9.51
CA HIS A 227 11.48 8.22 -9.45
C HIS A 227 11.42 9.26 -10.58
N LEU A 228 10.70 8.97 -11.68
CA LEU A 228 10.45 9.90 -12.79
C LEU A 228 9.20 10.75 -12.58
N LYS A 229 8.52 10.61 -11.42
CA LYS A 229 7.26 11.28 -11.09
C LYS A 229 6.09 10.84 -11.97
N GLN A 230 6.14 9.62 -12.47
CA GLN A 230 5.03 8.98 -13.15
C GLN A 230 4.19 8.23 -12.13
N ILE A 231 2.88 8.30 -12.27
CA ILE A 231 1.96 7.60 -11.39
C ILE A 231 1.55 6.27 -12.01
N TRP A 232 1.79 5.20 -11.29
CA TRP A 232 1.43 3.85 -11.66
C TRP A 232 0.15 3.44 -10.96
N VAL A 233 -0.86 3.07 -11.75
CA VAL A 233 -2.17 2.65 -11.25
C VAL A 233 -2.39 1.19 -11.62
N GLY A 234 -2.36 0.32 -10.62
CA GLY A 234 -2.68 -1.10 -10.77
C GLY A 234 -4.18 -1.31 -10.71
N CYS A 235 -4.71 -2.08 -11.65
CA CYS A 235 -6.13 -2.42 -11.75
C CYS A 235 -6.34 -3.91 -11.49
N HIS A 236 -7.55 -4.28 -11.03
CA HIS A 236 -7.85 -5.64 -10.62
C HIS A 236 -7.79 -6.64 -11.78
N LEU A 237 -8.34 -6.31 -12.94
CA LEU A 237 -8.51 -7.25 -14.04
C LEU A 237 -7.67 -6.92 -15.29
N TYR A 238 -7.45 -5.64 -15.59
CA TYR A 238 -6.92 -5.22 -16.87
C TYR A 238 -5.55 -4.55 -16.80
N GLY A 239 -4.71 -5.00 -15.84
CA GLY A 239 -3.29 -4.71 -15.82
C GLY A 239 -2.90 -3.41 -15.13
N LEU A 240 -1.90 -2.73 -15.68
CA LEU A 240 -1.22 -1.59 -15.08
C LEU A 240 -1.27 -0.39 -16.01
N ASN A 241 -1.53 0.78 -15.46
CA ASN A 241 -1.56 2.05 -16.17
C ASN A 241 -0.43 2.96 -15.66
N CYS A 242 0.32 3.56 -16.58
CA CYS A 242 1.31 4.59 -16.25
C CYS A 242 0.77 5.95 -16.69
N VAL A 243 0.49 6.81 -15.72
CA VAL A 243 0.00 8.18 -15.92
C VAL A 243 1.19 9.13 -15.94
N ASP A 244 1.52 9.65 -17.09
CA ASP A 244 2.54 10.67 -17.28
C ASP A 244 1.89 12.06 -17.30
N LEU A 245 1.95 12.72 -16.14
CA LEU A 245 1.35 14.05 -15.96
C LEU A 245 2.03 15.15 -16.77
N ARG A 246 3.33 15.00 -17.12
CA ARG A 246 4.08 15.99 -17.88
C ARG A 246 3.65 16.03 -19.35
N ASN A 247 3.41 14.84 -19.90
CA ASN A 247 3.03 14.67 -21.29
C ASN A 247 1.52 14.49 -21.49
N ASN A 248 0.74 14.55 -20.39
CA ASN A 248 -0.71 14.33 -20.37
C ASN A 248 -1.10 13.04 -21.12
N ARG A 249 -0.48 11.92 -20.73
CA ARG A 249 -0.61 10.62 -21.40
C ARG A 249 -0.78 9.49 -20.40
N ILE A 250 -1.61 8.50 -20.78
CA ILE A 250 -1.69 7.20 -20.09
C ILE A 250 -1.18 6.10 -21.01
N THR A 251 -0.28 5.26 -20.50
CA THR A 251 0.20 4.07 -21.19
C THR A 251 -0.32 2.84 -20.46
N HIS A 252 -0.91 1.90 -21.20
CA HIS A 252 -1.49 0.67 -20.66
C HIS A 252 -0.51 -0.50 -20.81
N TYR A 253 -0.28 -1.23 -19.73
CA TYR A 253 0.48 -2.47 -19.71
C TYR A 253 -0.48 -3.61 -19.35
N THR A 254 -0.98 -4.27 -20.39
CA THR A 254 -1.95 -5.38 -20.27
C THR A 254 -1.33 -6.65 -20.83
N SER A 255 -1.71 -7.83 -20.30
CA SER A 255 -1.36 -9.09 -20.95
C SER A 255 -2.07 -9.16 -22.32
N LYS A 256 -1.32 -9.36 -23.39
CA LYS A 256 -1.93 -9.73 -24.69
C LYS A 256 -2.69 -11.02 -24.50
N LYS A 257 -4.00 -11.01 -24.80
CA LYS A 257 -4.74 -12.24 -25.06
C LYS A 257 -4.28 -12.86 -26.34
#